data_98680e462480dd71cc2ba9d5fc8081c3
#
_entry.id   98680e462480dd71cc2ba9d5fc8081c3
#
_cell.length_a   1.000
_cell.length_b   1.000
_cell.length_c   1.000
_cell.angle_alpha   90.00
_cell.angle_beta   90.00
_cell.angle_gamma   90.00
#
_symmetry.space_group_name_H-M   'P 1'
#
loop_
_entity.id
_entity.type
_entity.pdbx_description
1 polymer ?
#
loop_
_entity_poly.entity_id
_entity_poly.type
_entity_poly.pdbx_seq_one_letter_code
_entity_poly.pdbx_strand_id
1 'polypeptide(L)'
;MGPVSASFRHEAGSPDVVGVVALAAACRRLHELGMETVAEHERALAARLWRGLEDIPGLSALRLWPAAERVGVATFTLAGYPHPLLAAILSAEHAIGVRHGCFCAHPLITRLLGVSDEALDRFRAELLAGRRPPLPGAVRASIGLGTTPGDIDRLTRALREIAGSGPSWRYRHVTEHDEYEPVERLNGSRAPAGRLTGQRAGARSGVPASR
;
A
#
# COMPACT_ATOMS: atom_id res chain seq x y z
N MET A 1 -37.75 -27.24 17.67
CA MET A 1 -36.89 -26.10 17.23
C MET A 1 -35.91 -26.63 16.22
N GLY A 2 -36.03 -26.25 14.95
CA GLY A 2 -35.06 -26.66 13.90
C GLY A 2 -33.69 -26.04 14.11
N PRO A 3 -32.63 -26.61 13.52
CA PRO A 3 -31.27 -26.04 13.64
C PRO A 3 -31.24 -24.62 13.04
N VAL A 4 -30.83 -23.65 13.82
CA VAL A 4 -30.58 -22.28 13.35
C VAL A 4 -29.55 -22.37 12.24
N SER A 5 -29.81 -21.75 11.08
CA SER A 5 -28.90 -21.76 9.95
C SER A 5 -27.50 -21.26 10.41
N ALA A 6 -26.44 -21.83 9.84
CA ALA A 6 -25.07 -21.55 10.27
C ALA A 6 -24.71 -20.05 10.20
N SER A 7 -25.31 -19.30 9.28
CA SER A 7 -25.14 -17.84 9.12
C SER A 7 -25.60 -17.05 10.35
N PHE A 8 -26.77 -17.38 10.91
CA PHE A 8 -27.28 -16.68 12.10
C PHE A 8 -26.50 -16.94 13.39
N ARG A 9 -25.67 -17.98 13.42
CA ARG A 9 -24.89 -18.35 14.60
C ARG A 9 -23.74 -17.35 14.86
N HIS A 10 -23.30 -16.63 13.86
CA HIS A 10 -22.16 -15.72 13.91
C HIS A 10 -22.54 -14.23 13.82
N GLU A 11 -23.83 -13.92 13.74
CA GLU A 11 -24.36 -12.56 13.70
C GLU A 11 -24.90 -12.17 15.07
N ALA A 12 -24.22 -11.23 15.73
CA ALA A 12 -24.56 -10.80 17.10
C ALA A 12 -25.51 -9.58 17.15
N GLY A 13 -26.06 -9.14 16.02
CA GLY A 13 -26.93 -7.96 15.95
C GLY A 13 -27.66 -7.81 14.63
N SER A 14 -28.23 -6.64 14.39
CA SER A 14 -28.90 -6.33 13.12
C SER A 14 -27.92 -6.35 11.96
N PRO A 15 -28.22 -7.06 10.85
CA PRO A 15 -27.35 -7.08 9.68
C PRO A 15 -27.14 -5.67 9.09
N ASP A 16 -25.95 -5.42 8.54
CA ASP A 16 -25.66 -4.21 7.75
C ASP A 16 -26.37 -4.29 6.38
N VAL A 17 -27.63 -3.93 6.35
CA VAL A 17 -28.47 -3.98 5.14
C VAL A 17 -27.90 -3.07 4.03
N VAL A 18 -27.39 -1.89 4.38
CA VAL A 18 -26.83 -0.94 3.41
C VAL A 18 -25.56 -1.51 2.78
N GLY A 19 -24.67 -2.07 3.59
CA GLY A 19 -23.46 -2.73 3.10
C GLY A 19 -23.76 -3.94 2.21
N VAL A 20 -24.76 -4.75 2.57
CA VAL A 20 -25.18 -5.90 1.73
C VAL A 20 -25.70 -5.45 0.37
N VAL A 21 -26.53 -4.39 0.32
CA VAL A 21 -27.04 -3.85 -0.95
C VAL A 21 -25.91 -3.28 -1.80
N ALA A 22 -24.97 -2.54 -1.19
CA ALA A 22 -23.82 -2.00 -1.88
C ALA A 22 -22.91 -3.11 -2.44
N LEU A 23 -22.64 -4.16 -1.66
CA LEU A 23 -21.88 -5.33 -2.12
C LEU A 23 -22.58 -6.04 -3.27
N ALA A 24 -23.90 -6.26 -3.18
CA ALA A 24 -24.66 -6.89 -4.25
C ALA A 24 -24.64 -6.07 -5.55
N ALA A 25 -24.66 -4.74 -5.45
CA ALA A 25 -24.53 -3.85 -6.61
C ALA A 25 -23.15 -3.95 -7.25
N ALA A 26 -22.09 -3.99 -6.44
CA ALA A 26 -20.71 -4.16 -6.91
C ALA A 26 -20.53 -5.53 -7.61
N CYS A 27 -21.02 -6.61 -7.01
CA CYS A 27 -20.97 -7.95 -7.60
C CYS A 27 -21.72 -8.01 -8.93
N ARG A 28 -22.91 -7.42 -9.03
CA ARG A 28 -23.65 -7.35 -10.31
C ARG A 28 -22.84 -6.61 -11.37
N ARG A 29 -22.23 -5.47 -11.00
CA ARG A 29 -21.42 -4.69 -11.96
C ARG A 29 -20.22 -5.47 -12.47
N LEU A 30 -19.53 -6.21 -11.59
CA LEU A 30 -18.43 -7.10 -12.01
C LEU A 30 -18.91 -8.23 -12.93
N HIS A 31 -20.06 -8.82 -12.62
CA HIS A 31 -20.66 -9.86 -13.45
C HIS A 31 -21.03 -9.34 -14.84
N GLU A 32 -21.60 -8.13 -14.94
CA GLU A 32 -21.95 -7.48 -16.22
C GLU A 32 -20.70 -7.17 -17.06
N LEU A 33 -19.58 -6.78 -16.44
CA LEU A 33 -18.30 -6.57 -17.12
C LEU A 33 -17.70 -7.88 -17.63
N GLY A 34 -18.00 -8.99 -16.99
CA GLY A 34 -17.41 -10.29 -17.26
C GLY A 34 -16.05 -10.46 -16.59
N MET A 35 -15.93 -11.46 -15.71
CA MET A 35 -14.70 -11.69 -14.94
C MET A 35 -13.50 -12.06 -15.85
N GLU A 36 -13.72 -12.69 -17.00
CA GLU A 36 -12.65 -12.96 -17.97
C GLU A 36 -12.09 -11.66 -18.56
N THR A 37 -12.94 -10.71 -18.93
CA THR A 37 -12.52 -9.38 -19.41
C THR A 37 -11.71 -8.64 -18.34
N VAL A 38 -12.12 -8.73 -17.07
CA VAL A 38 -11.38 -8.16 -15.94
C VAL A 38 -10.00 -8.81 -15.82
N ALA A 39 -9.93 -10.14 -15.89
CA ALA A 39 -8.67 -10.89 -15.80
C ALA A 39 -7.72 -10.61 -16.97
N GLU A 40 -8.23 -10.48 -18.19
CA GLU A 40 -7.44 -10.09 -19.36
C GLU A 40 -6.84 -8.69 -19.23
N HIS A 41 -7.66 -7.73 -18.80
CA HIS A 41 -7.20 -6.38 -18.51
C HIS A 41 -6.09 -6.36 -17.46
N GLU A 42 -6.29 -7.06 -16.35
CA GLU A 42 -5.32 -7.15 -15.26
C GLU A 42 -4.01 -7.82 -15.72
N ARG A 43 -4.09 -8.94 -16.47
CA ARG A 43 -2.91 -9.62 -17.02
C ARG A 43 -2.10 -8.72 -17.95
N ALA A 44 -2.76 -7.98 -18.84
CA ALA A 44 -2.09 -7.07 -19.77
C ALA A 44 -1.33 -5.95 -19.03
N LEU A 45 -1.96 -5.34 -18.03
CA LEU A 45 -1.35 -4.30 -17.21
C LEU A 45 -0.25 -4.86 -16.30
N ALA A 46 -0.44 -6.04 -15.71
CA ALA A 46 0.59 -6.72 -14.92
C ALA A 46 1.84 -7.01 -15.77
N ALA A 47 1.67 -7.54 -16.97
CA ALA A 47 2.79 -7.78 -17.88
C ALA A 47 3.53 -6.48 -18.25
N ARG A 48 2.79 -5.37 -18.46
CA ARG A 48 3.40 -4.05 -18.70
C ARG A 48 4.17 -3.55 -17.49
N LEU A 49 3.59 -3.68 -16.29
CA LEU A 49 4.22 -3.27 -15.04
C LEU A 49 5.53 -4.04 -14.82
N TRP A 50 5.49 -5.36 -14.93
CA TRP A 50 6.67 -6.20 -14.71
C TRP A 50 7.80 -5.87 -15.69
N ARG A 51 7.52 -5.75 -16.98
CA ARG A 51 8.52 -5.28 -17.97
C ARG A 51 9.08 -3.90 -17.64
N GLY A 52 8.21 -2.98 -17.18
CA GLY A 52 8.63 -1.62 -16.83
C GLY A 52 9.53 -1.54 -15.60
N LEU A 53 9.46 -2.54 -14.69
CA LEU A 53 10.28 -2.62 -13.48
C LEU A 53 11.65 -3.28 -13.71
N GLU A 54 11.81 -4.12 -14.74
CA GLU A 54 13.02 -4.93 -14.97
C GLU A 54 14.29 -4.12 -15.18
N ASP A 55 14.19 -2.97 -15.87
CA ASP A 55 15.33 -2.13 -16.25
C ASP A 55 15.58 -0.94 -15.30
N ILE A 56 14.96 -0.94 -14.11
CA ILE A 56 15.17 0.16 -13.16
C ILE A 56 16.39 -0.12 -12.30
N PRO A 57 17.45 0.72 -12.37
CA PRO A 57 18.66 0.50 -11.58
C PRO A 57 18.36 0.46 -10.07
N GLY A 58 18.90 -0.56 -9.40
CA GLY A 58 18.73 -0.73 -7.95
C GLY A 58 17.34 -1.19 -7.49
N LEU A 59 16.41 -1.44 -8.40
CA LEU A 59 15.12 -2.01 -8.06
C LEU A 59 15.23 -3.53 -7.95
N SER A 60 14.73 -4.09 -6.86
CA SER A 60 14.65 -5.53 -6.61
C SER A 60 13.19 -5.93 -6.44
N ALA A 61 12.68 -6.70 -7.40
CA ALA A 61 11.31 -7.22 -7.35
C ALA A 61 11.23 -8.48 -6.50
N LEU A 62 10.33 -8.52 -5.53
CA LEU A 62 10.15 -9.65 -4.64
C LEU A 62 9.23 -10.68 -5.30
N ARG A 63 9.80 -11.81 -5.70
CA ARG A 63 9.10 -12.89 -6.41
C ARG A 63 9.42 -14.23 -5.76
N LEU A 64 8.40 -15.01 -5.38
CA LEU A 64 8.57 -16.37 -4.89
C LEU A 64 8.77 -17.36 -6.05
N TRP A 65 7.95 -17.24 -7.07
CA TRP A 65 7.95 -18.14 -8.25
C TRP A 65 7.98 -17.29 -9.52
N PRO A 66 9.15 -17.17 -10.18
CA PRO A 66 9.29 -16.28 -11.34
C PRO A 66 8.35 -16.60 -12.51
N ALA A 67 8.06 -17.89 -12.73
CA ALA A 67 7.21 -18.35 -13.83
C ALA A 67 5.71 -18.45 -13.50
N ALA A 68 5.29 -18.18 -12.27
CA ALA A 68 3.88 -18.26 -11.90
C ALA A 68 3.07 -17.12 -12.51
N GLU A 69 1.86 -17.44 -12.98
CA GLU A 69 0.86 -16.44 -13.33
C GLU A 69 0.55 -15.57 -12.11
N ARG A 70 0.40 -14.27 -12.30
CA ARG A 70 0.28 -13.29 -11.22
C ARG A 70 -0.94 -12.42 -11.40
N VAL A 71 -1.56 -12.10 -10.29
CA VAL A 71 -2.52 -10.99 -10.22
C VAL A 71 -1.78 -9.65 -10.37
N GLY A 72 -2.52 -8.57 -10.60
CA GLY A 72 -2.01 -7.22 -10.80
C GLY A 72 -1.35 -6.59 -9.57
N VAL A 73 -0.41 -7.29 -8.96
CA VAL A 73 0.34 -6.84 -7.78
C VAL A 73 1.83 -7.00 -8.01
N ALA A 74 2.60 -5.93 -7.80
CA ALA A 74 4.05 -5.96 -7.79
C ALA A 74 4.60 -5.45 -6.47
N THR A 75 5.48 -6.22 -5.84
CA THR A 75 6.17 -5.83 -4.59
C THR A 75 7.66 -5.71 -4.88
N PHE A 76 8.27 -4.62 -4.45
CA PHE A 76 9.66 -4.30 -4.77
C PHE A 76 10.32 -3.43 -3.70
N THR A 77 11.65 -3.38 -3.73
CA THR A 77 12.49 -2.42 -3.01
C THR A 77 13.28 -1.60 -4.02
N LEU A 78 13.75 -0.43 -3.61
CA LEU A 78 14.69 0.39 -4.39
C LEU A 78 15.91 0.70 -3.52
N ALA A 79 17.09 0.37 -4.01
CA ALA A 79 18.34 0.56 -3.28
C ALA A 79 18.53 2.03 -2.88
N GLY A 80 18.93 2.26 -1.63
CA GLY A 80 19.11 3.62 -1.08
C GLY A 80 17.82 4.26 -0.55
N TYR A 81 16.65 3.65 -0.75
CA TYR A 81 15.37 4.21 -0.31
C TYR A 81 14.64 3.25 0.63
N PRO A 82 14.54 3.56 1.94
CA PRO A 82 13.60 2.87 2.82
C PRO A 82 12.19 2.90 2.23
N HIS A 83 11.43 1.81 2.40
CA HIS A 83 10.11 1.70 1.79
C HIS A 83 9.14 2.84 2.16
N PRO A 84 9.12 3.40 3.40
CA PRO A 84 8.24 4.53 3.72
C PRO A 84 8.69 5.81 2.99
N LEU A 85 10.01 6.02 2.84
CA LEU A 85 10.53 7.15 2.07
C LEU A 85 10.15 7.05 0.59
N LEU A 86 10.34 5.89 -0.02
CA LEU A 86 9.96 5.68 -1.41
C LEU A 86 8.47 5.93 -1.66
N ALA A 87 7.61 5.45 -0.74
CA ALA A 87 6.17 5.70 -0.81
C ALA A 87 5.82 7.18 -0.66
N ALA A 88 6.49 7.89 0.25
CA ALA A 88 6.32 9.34 0.43
C ALA A 88 6.73 10.14 -0.82
N ILE A 89 7.85 9.80 -1.45
CA ILE A 89 8.32 10.43 -2.69
C ILE A 89 7.32 10.20 -3.83
N LEU A 90 6.90 8.96 -4.05
CA LEU A 90 5.90 8.61 -5.08
C LEU A 90 4.59 9.40 -4.88
N SER A 91 4.14 9.52 -3.64
CA SER A 91 2.93 10.27 -3.30
C SER A 91 3.09 11.78 -3.51
N ALA A 92 4.13 12.38 -2.93
CA ALA A 92 4.28 13.83 -2.88
C ALA A 92 4.73 14.44 -4.21
N GLU A 93 5.65 13.77 -4.93
CA GLU A 93 6.24 14.32 -6.15
C GLU A 93 5.56 13.85 -7.43
N HIS A 94 4.96 12.63 -7.41
CA HIS A 94 4.40 12.02 -8.61
C HIS A 94 2.90 11.74 -8.54
N ALA A 95 2.24 12.05 -7.40
CA ALA A 95 0.83 11.77 -7.14
C ALA A 95 0.47 10.28 -7.36
N ILE A 96 1.35 9.37 -6.94
CA ILE A 96 1.17 7.94 -7.08
C ILE A 96 1.01 7.32 -5.69
N GLY A 97 -0.19 6.80 -5.41
CA GLY A 97 -0.47 6.05 -4.18
C GLY A 97 0.03 4.61 -4.29
N VAL A 98 0.86 4.20 -3.35
CA VAL A 98 1.33 2.82 -3.19
C VAL A 98 1.15 2.39 -1.74
N ARG A 99 1.19 1.09 -1.49
CA ARG A 99 1.29 0.58 -0.12
C ARG A 99 2.74 0.23 0.19
N HIS A 100 3.14 0.40 1.45
CA HIS A 100 4.46 -0.02 1.92
C HIS A 100 4.38 -0.75 3.26
N GLY A 101 5.46 -1.43 3.64
CA GLY A 101 5.60 -2.18 4.88
C GLY A 101 5.68 -3.68 4.67
N CYS A 102 5.24 -4.45 5.66
CA CYS A 102 5.28 -5.91 5.67
C CYS A 102 4.00 -6.59 5.17
N PHE A 103 2.93 -5.84 4.88
CA PHE A 103 1.65 -6.33 4.34
C PHE A 103 0.98 -7.42 5.19
N CYS A 104 1.15 -7.39 6.52
CA CYS A 104 0.74 -8.44 7.47
C CYS A 104 1.35 -9.82 7.16
N ALA A 105 2.47 -9.87 6.43
CA ALA A 105 3.21 -11.05 6.03
C ALA A 105 4.68 -10.98 6.48
N HIS A 106 4.93 -10.56 7.72
CA HIS A 106 6.27 -10.36 8.29
C HIS A 106 7.26 -11.50 8.00
N PRO A 107 6.92 -12.79 8.30
CA PRO A 107 7.87 -13.87 8.07
C PRO A 107 8.25 -14.03 6.60
N LEU A 108 7.31 -13.79 5.68
CA LEU A 108 7.55 -13.86 4.26
C LEU A 108 8.42 -12.69 3.79
N ILE A 109 8.07 -11.46 4.17
CA ILE A 109 8.81 -10.27 3.74
C ILE A 109 10.23 -10.29 4.27
N THR A 110 10.46 -10.60 5.55
CA THR A 110 11.80 -10.67 6.12
C THR A 110 12.67 -11.74 5.42
N ARG A 111 12.09 -12.89 5.09
CA ARG A 111 12.78 -13.93 4.31
C ARG A 111 13.13 -13.49 2.90
N LEU A 112 12.20 -12.85 2.19
CA LEU A 112 12.43 -12.33 0.84
C LEU A 112 13.46 -11.20 0.79
N LEU A 113 13.54 -10.41 1.87
CA LEU A 113 14.55 -9.37 2.04
C LEU A 113 15.91 -9.90 2.51
N GLY A 114 16.03 -11.20 2.78
CA GLY A 114 17.27 -11.80 3.28
C GLY A 114 17.67 -11.35 4.68
N VAL A 115 16.70 -10.96 5.51
CA VAL A 115 16.96 -10.55 6.90
C VAL A 115 17.37 -11.79 7.70
N SER A 116 18.56 -11.77 8.32
CA SER A 116 19.06 -12.90 9.09
C SER A 116 18.32 -13.04 10.43
N ASP A 117 18.38 -14.26 11.01
CA ASP A 117 17.74 -14.54 12.29
C ASP A 117 18.34 -13.67 13.41
N GLU A 118 19.65 -13.41 13.39
CA GLU A 118 20.31 -12.52 14.35
C GLU A 118 19.83 -11.07 14.23
N ALA A 119 19.52 -10.62 13.01
CA ALA A 119 18.95 -9.28 12.79
C ALA A 119 17.51 -9.20 13.30
N LEU A 120 16.73 -10.28 13.15
CA LEU A 120 15.38 -10.38 13.71
C LEU A 120 15.39 -10.42 15.24
N ASP A 121 16.34 -11.12 15.84
CA ASP A 121 16.47 -11.18 17.30
C ASP A 121 16.89 -9.82 17.88
N ARG A 122 17.82 -9.12 17.24
CA ARG A 122 18.14 -7.73 17.61
C ARG A 122 16.93 -6.82 17.48
N PHE A 123 16.17 -6.92 16.40
CA PHE A 123 14.95 -6.16 16.21
C PHE A 123 13.92 -6.41 17.32
N ARG A 124 13.71 -7.68 17.70
CA ARG A 124 12.84 -8.05 18.81
C ARG A 124 13.31 -7.48 20.15
N ALA A 125 14.62 -7.55 20.42
CA ALA A 125 15.20 -6.99 21.62
C ALA A 125 15.02 -5.47 21.72
N GLU A 126 15.16 -4.75 20.61
CA GLU A 126 14.88 -3.31 20.52
C GLU A 126 13.42 -2.99 20.87
N LEU A 127 12.48 -3.73 20.26
CA LEU A 127 11.05 -3.56 20.53
C LEU A 127 10.71 -3.83 22.02
N LEU A 128 11.26 -4.90 22.60
CA LEU A 128 11.05 -5.23 24.02
C LEU A 128 11.66 -4.18 24.96
N ALA A 129 12.71 -3.49 24.52
CA ALA A 129 13.30 -2.37 25.23
C ALA A 129 12.54 -1.03 25.02
N GLY A 130 11.37 -1.06 24.37
CA GLY A 130 10.55 0.13 24.08
C GLY A 130 11.09 1.03 22.97
N ARG A 131 12.12 0.60 22.24
CA ARG A 131 12.62 1.32 21.06
C ARG A 131 11.80 0.94 19.84
N ARG A 132 11.81 1.81 18.83
CA ARG A 132 11.09 1.61 17.55
C ARG A 132 12.09 1.56 16.40
N PRO A 133 12.76 0.43 16.18
CA PRO A 133 13.64 0.29 15.02
C PRO A 133 12.83 0.31 13.73
N PRO A 134 13.43 0.77 12.60
CA PRO A 134 12.79 0.73 11.30
C PRO A 134 12.32 -0.70 10.96
N LEU A 135 11.08 -0.82 10.52
CA LEU A 135 10.50 -2.12 10.16
C LEU A 135 11.05 -2.60 8.81
N PRO A 136 11.47 -3.87 8.69
CA PRO A 136 11.72 -4.45 7.38
C PRO A 136 10.45 -4.43 6.54
N GLY A 137 10.54 -3.95 5.31
CA GLY A 137 9.37 -3.85 4.44
C GLY A 137 9.73 -3.56 2.99
N ALA A 138 8.71 -3.51 2.17
CA ALA A 138 8.82 -3.24 0.74
C ALA A 138 7.69 -2.30 0.29
N VAL A 139 7.75 -1.84 -0.94
CA VAL A 139 6.68 -1.09 -1.59
C VAL A 139 5.85 -2.04 -2.45
N ARG A 140 4.54 -1.85 -2.46
CA ARG A 140 3.59 -2.65 -3.26
C ARG A 140 2.72 -1.74 -4.12
N ALA A 141 2.83 -1.91 -5.43
CA ALA A 141 1.90 -1.37 -6.39
C ALA A 141 0.81 -2.41 -6.70
N SER A 142 -0.44 -1.97 -6.76
CA SER A 142 -1.59 -2.82 -7.06
C SER A 142 -2.40 -2.21 -8.20
N ILE A 143 -2.80 -3.05 -9.14
CA ILE A 143 -3.62 -2.70 -10.30
C ILE A 143 -5.09 -2.88 -9.90
N GLY A 144 -5.92 -1.93 -10.25
CA GLY A 144 -7.37 -2.03 -10.10
C GLY A 144 -8.08 -1.86 -11.43
N LEU A 145 -9.41 -2.04 -11.45
CA LEU A 145 -10.24 -1.95 -12.66
C LEU A 145 -10.09 -0.62 -13.42
N GLY A 146 -9.87 0.48 -12.71
CA GLY A 146 -9.67 1.79 -13.30
C GLY A 146 -8.23 2.13 -13.70
N THR A 147 -7.28 1.21 -13.46
CA THR A 147 -5.88 1.44 -13.82
C THR A 147 -5.72 1.38 -15.34
N THR A 148 -4.98 2.35 -15.87
CA THR A 148 -4.69 2.46 -17.30
C THR A 148 -3.22 2.14 -17.61
N PRO A 149 -2.88 1.83 -18.87
CA PRO A 149 -1.48 1.73 -19.29
C PRO A 149 -0.65 2.98 -18.97
N GLY A 150 -1.26 4.17 -19.05
CA GLY A 150 -0.62 5.44 -18.71
C GLY A 150 -0.25 5.55 -17.22
N ASP A 151 -1.03 4.96 -16.33
CA ASP A 151 -0.71 4.93 -14.89
C ASP A 151 0.50 4.04 -14.62
N ILE A 152 0.61 2.90 -15.29
CA ILE A 152 1.78 2.03 -15.21
C ILE A 152 3.03 2.74 -15.73
N ASP A 153 2.93 3.42 -16.87
CA ASP A 153 4.06 4.17 -17.44
C ASP A 153 4.49 5.32 -16.53
N ARG A 154 3.53 6.00 -15.89
CA ARG A 154 3.81 7.05 -14.92
C ARG A 154 4.58 6.50 -13.72
N LEU A 155 4.16 5.36 -13.15
CA LEU A 155 4.85 4.72 -12.03
C LEU A 155 6.28 4.33 -12.41
N THR A 156 6.47 3.63 -13.53
CA THR A 156 7.79 3.14 -13.93
C THR A 156 8.73 4.28 -14.31
N ARG A 157 8.23 5.37 -14.86
CA ARG A 157 9.00 6.60 -15.12
C ARG A 157 9.41 7.27 -13.81
N ALA A 158 8.48 7.46 -12.87
CA ALA A 158 8.77 8.02 -11.56
C ALA A 158 9.86 7.22 -10.83
N LEU A 159 9.78 5.90 -10.83
CA LEU A 159 10.80 5.05 -10.22
C LEU A 159 12.17 5.19 -10.89
N ARG A 160 12.25 5.32 -12.23
CA ARG A 160 13.52 5.59 -12.92
C ARG A 160 14.08 6.97 -12.59
N GLU A 161 13.23 7.99 -12.50
CA GLU A 161 13.64 9.34 -12.09
C GLU A 161 14.20 9.34 -10.67
N ILE A 162 13.52 8.68 -9.74
CA ILE A 162 13.99 8.55 -8.35
C ILE A 162 15.32 7.79 -8.29
N ALA A 163 15.44 6.67 -9.02
CA ALA A 163 16.66 5.86 -9.05
C ALA A 163 17.85 6.61 -9.65
N GLY A 164 17.62 7.46 -10.66
CA GLY A 164 18.69 8.18 -11.38
C GLY A 164 19.06 9.52 -10.76
N SER A 165 18.09 10.29 -10.31
CA SER A 165 18.28 11.69 -9.90
C SER A 165 17.95 11.94 -8.42
N GLY A 166 17.35 10.99 -7.75
CA GLY A 166 16.86 11.16 -6.40
C GLY A 166 15.59 12.01 -6.30
N PRO A 167 15.12 12.30 -5.10
CA PRO A 167 13.93 13.12 -4.86
C PRO A 167 14.21 14.59 -5.13
N SER A 168 13.18 15.31 -5.58
CA SER A 168 13.24 16.77 -5.77
C SER A 168 12.97 17.55 -4.47
N TRP A 169 12.55 16.85 -3.42
CA TRP A 169 12.22 17.42 -2.13
C TRP A 169 13.07 16.80 -1.04
N ARG A 170 13.27 17.54 0.06
CA ARG A 170 13.84 17.03 1.30
C ARG A 170 12.74 16.41 2.13
N TYR A 171 13.02 15.26 2.74
CA TYR A 171 12.09 14.53 3.59
C TYR A 171 12.62 14.45 5.01
N ARG A 172 11.69 14.53 5.98
CA ARG A 172 11.97 14.33 7.40
C ARG A 172 11.35 12.99 7.82
N HIS A 173 12.12 12.18 8.51
CA HIS A 173 11.61 10.96 9.12
C HIS A 173 10.80 11.29 10.39
N VAL A 174 9.56 10.80 10.46
CA VAL A 174 8.67 10.89 11.62
C VAL A 174 8.72 9.56 12.34
N THR A 175 9.57 9.47 13.35
CA THR A 175 9.89 8.20 14.05
C THR A 175 8.70 7.59 14.79
N GLU A 176 7.71 8.38 15.17
CA GLU A 176 6.52 7.92 15.88
C GLU A 176 5.69 6.92 15.07
N HIS A 177 5.70 7.06 13.75
CA HIS A 177 4.90 6.28 12.81
C HIS A 177 5.73 5.54 11.77
N ASP A 178 7.06 5.68 11.79
CA ASP A 178 7.99 5.21 10.77
C ASP A 178 7.60 5.69 9.35
N GLU A 179 7.26 6.98 9.25
CA GLU A 179 6.82 7.63 8.01
C GLU A 179 7.75 8.77 7.63
N TYR A 180 7.62 9.26 6.38
CA TYR A 180 8.38 10.41 5.89
C TYR A 180 7.45 11.52 5.40
N GLU A 181 7.77 12.75 5.80
CA GLU A 181 7.04 13.94 5.39
C GLU A 181 7.93 14.85 4.52
N PRO A 182 7.40 15.37 3.40
CA PRO A 182 8.10 16.36 2.60
C PRO A 182 8.21 17.68 3.40
N VAL A 183 9.43 18.23 3.48
CA VAL A 183 9.70 19.46 4.25
C VAL A 183 9.92 20.64 3.34
N GLU A 184 10.76 20.47 2.30
CA GLU A 184 11.24 21.56 1.45
C GLU A 184 11.56 21.05 0.06
N ARG A 185 11.21 21.83 -0.96
CA ARG A 185 11.62 21.57 -2.33
C ARG A 185 13.08 21.98 -2.50
N LEU A 186 13.91 21.11 -3.06
CA LEU A 186 15.35 21.39 -3.22
C LEU A 186 15.65 22.62 -4.10
N ASN A 187 14.64 23.11 -4.85
CA ASN A 187 14.74 24.32 -5.69
C ASN A 187 14.10 25.58 -5.04
N GLY A 188 13.95 25.63 -3.72
CA GLY A 188 13.61 26.86 -3.00
C GLY A 188 12.14 27.19 -2.79
N SER A 189 11.18 26.30 -3.12
CA SER A 189 9.78 26.47 -2.73
C SER A 189 9.41 25.48 -1.64
N ARG A 190 8.77 25.98 -0.55
CA ARG A 190 8.25 25.12 0.52
C ARG A 190 7.21 24.12 -0.01
N ALA A 191 7.22 22.92 0.53
CA ALA A 191 6.15 21.96 0.33
C ALA A 191 4.81 22.60 0.67
N PRO A 192 3.74 22.38 -0.11
CA PRO A 192 2.40 22.73 0.36
C PRO A 192 2.18 22.01 1.68
N ALA A 193 1.74 22.75 2.71
CA ALA A 193 1.38 22.16 3.99
C ALA A 193 0.24 21.15 3.74
N GLY A 194 0.61 19.89 3.53
CA GLY A 194 -0.31 18.81 3.32
C GLY A 194 -1.10 18.61 4.60
N ARG A 195 -2.36 18.97 4.59
CA ARG A 195 -3.29 18.55 5.62
C ARG A 195 -3.51 17.04 5.52
N LEU A 196 -2.58 16.27 6.07
CA LEU A 196 -2.82 14.88 6.46
C LEU A 196 -3.08 14.84 7.97
N THR A 197 -3.90 15.74 8.45
CA THR A 197 -4.55 15.57 9.75
C THR A 197 -5.85 14.84 9.50
N GLY A 198 -5.88 13.55 9.79
CA GLY A 198 -7.11 12.83 10.07
C GLY A 198 -7.79 13.45 11.28
N GLN A 199 -8.43 14.61 11.10
CA GLN A 199 -9.41 15.11 12.05
C GLN A 199 -10.59 14.14 12.00
N ARG A 200 -10.61 13.21 12.95
CA ARG A 200 -11.85 12.57 13.36
C ARG A 200 -12.78 13.73 13.77
N ALA A 201 -13.80 13.98 12.95
CA ALA A 201 -14.92 14.82 13.35
C ALA A 201 -15.53 14.15 14.58
N GLY A 202 -15.24 14.69 15.75
CA GLY A 202 -15.92 14.35 17.00
C GLY A 202 -17.38 14.76 16.88
N ALA A 203 -18.23 13.81 16.59
CA ALA A 203 -19.67 14.00 16.73
C ALA A 203 -19.98 14.27 18.21
N ARG A 204 -20.15 15.54 18.56
CA ARG A 204 -20.78 15.92 19.83
C ARG A 204 -22.26 15.61 19.71
N SER A 205 -22.69 14.47 20.22
CA SER A 205 -24.09 14.20 20.49
C SER A 205 -24.54 15.03 21.72
N GLY A 206 -25.02 16.23 21.48
CA GLY A 206 -25.78 16.97 22.44
C GLY A 206 -27.23 16.51 22.40
N VAL A 207 -27.64 15.65 23.32
CA VAL A 207 -29.05 15.38 23.59
C VAL A 207 -29.51 16.44 24.62
N PRO A 208 -30.50 17.27 24.32
CA PRO A 208 -31.09 18.13 25.33
C PRO A 208 -32.04 17.30 26.22
N ALA A 209 -31.86 17.38 27.53
CA ALA A 209 -32.79 16.84 28.49
C ALA A 209 -34.09 17.69 28.44
N SER A 210 -35.20 17.04 28.13
CA SER A 210 -36.55 17.60 28.31
C SER A 210 -37.07 17.21 29.69
N ARG A 211 -37.60 18.22 30.37
CA ARG A 211 -38.41 18.06 31.57
C ARG A 211 -39.76 17.38 31.23
#